data_a71bf686e12806d4e213f4ca13f25419
#
_entry.id   a71bf686e12806d4e213f4ca13f25419
#
_cell.length_a   1.000
_cell.length_b   1.000
_cell.length_c   1.000
_cell.angle_alpha   90.00
_cell.angle_beta   90.00
_cell.angle_gamma   90.00
#
_symmetry.space_group_name_H-M   'P 1'
#
loop_
_entity.id
_entity.type
_entity.pdbx_description
1 polymer ?
#
loop_
_entity_poly.entity_id
_entity_poly.type
_entity_poly.pdbx_seq_one_letter_code
_entity_poly.pdbx_strand_id
1 'polypeptide(L)'
;MKSIEEQIAARYEFLHSLRQAGHRAHTRPASPCSNLPITRSPVTTPECLSNVISLIPQQHIEHSSFLEAGAALASIQLRAKQTGEEIAFILTGQSGAGKSTLLDWYVERNPVIRLPDRDLTPVVKVSTPERANVNDLAEETLRALGDVAPHAGKKSAKTHRIRKALVDSGVELLVFDEFQQFIEHGPKTLLEVTNWLKNLIINTKVPIVIAGLPKCTEIAALNIQMRRRFSQQYYLKPFALTSGESFTEFRSILKAFHQKTPFPSIEFHRPDTAKRFLMASEGLLGYITKTINGACEIAQLEGAQIDLPILARAFKEFIWPTVPKQLNPFLIPNPEQLRSLRGKGELFEDWDRTPGMEESVWPQ
;
A
#
# COMPACT_ATOMS: atom_id res chain seq x y z
N MET A 1 15.56 -24.17 13.53
CA MET A 1 14.15 -23.78 13.27
C MET A 1 13.55 -23.33 14.60
N LYS A 2 12.87 -22.17 14.66
CA LYS A 2 12.17 -21.75 15.88
C LYS A 2 11.03 -22.71 16.17
N SER A 3 10.75 -22.96 17.45
CA SER A 3 9.58 -23.76 17.84
C SER A 3 8.27 -23.08 17.40
N ILE A 4 7.18 -23.84 17.32
CA ILE A 4 5.86 -23.29 16.98
C ILE A 4 5.44 -22.24 17.99
N GLU A 5 5.69 -22.49 19.28
CA GLU A 5 5.40 -21.54 20.36
C GLU A 5 6.19 -20.24 20.22
N GLU A 6 7.48 -20.32 19.87
CA GLU A 6 8.32 -19.15 19.60
C GLU A 6 7.83 -18.35 18.38
N GLN A 7 7.33 -19.01 17.33
CA GLN A 7 6.76 -18.34 16.16
C GLN A 7 5.47 -17.59 16.51
N ILE A 8 4.60 -18.23 17.29
CA ILE A 8 3.35 -17.62 17.76
C ILE A 8 3.65 -16.45 18.70
N ALA A 9 4.56 -16.61 19.66
CA ALA A 9 4.94 -15.56 20.60
C ALA A 9 5.54 -14.35 19.86
N ALA A 10 6.51 -14.55 18.97
CA ALA A 10 7.14 -13.49 18.19
C ALA A 10 6.14 -12.71 17.33
N ARG A 11 5.12 -13.39 16.78
CA ARG A 11 4.07 -12.75 16.04
C ARG A 11 3.20 -11.85 16.92
N TYR A 12 2.80 -12.31 18.11
CA TYR A 12 2.03 -11.48 19.04
C TYR A 12 2.83 -10.30 19.56
N GLU A 13 4.10 -10.48 19.87
CA GLU A 13 5.00 -9.37 20.21
C GLU A 13 5.07 -8.34 19.10
N PHE A 14 5.19 -8.78 17.84
CA PHE A 14 5.13 -7.88 16.69
C PHE A 14 3.82 -7.09 16.63
N LEU A 15 2.66 -7.76 16.74
CA LEU A 15 1.36 -7.08 16.69
C LEU A 15 1.20 -6.06 17.82
N HIS A 16 1.65 -6.40 19.03
CA HIS A 16 1.62 -5.48 20.17
C HIS A 16 2.60 -4.31 20.00
N SER A 17 3.83 -4.56 19.52
CA SER A 17 4.82 -3.53 19.27
C SER A 17 4.34 -2.55 18.18
N LEU A 18 3.74 -3.07 17.13
CA LEU A 18 3.18 -2.26 16.04
C LEU A 18 2.04 -1.36 16.54
N ARG A 19 1.13 -1.90 17.36
CA ARG A 19 0.06 -1.12 18.00
C ARG A 19 0.62 0.01 18.87
N GLN A 20 1.67 -0.25 19.64
CA GLN A 20 2.34 0.76 20.45
C GLN A 20 3.07 1.82 19.61
N ALA A 21 3.67 1.42 18.49
CA ALA A 21 4.34 2.34 17.57
C ALA A 21 3.35 3.32 16.93
N GLY A 22 2.15 2.86 16.52
CA GLY A 22 1.09 3.72 16.01
C GLY A 22 0.62 4.78 17.02
N HIS A 23 0.56 4.43 18.31
CA HIS A 23 0.27 5.41 19.37
C HIS A 23 1.40 6.40 19.59
N ARG A 24 2.67 6.00 19.39
CA ARG A 24 3.84 6.88 19.54
C ARG A 24 4.06 7.80 18.35
N ALA A 25 3.63 7.41 17.14
CA ALA A 25 3.72 8.24 15.94
C ALA A 25 2.92 9.55 16.08
N HIS A 26 1.81 9.51 16.84
CA HIS A 26 1.05 10.73 17.20
C HIS A 26 1.71 11.63 18.26
N THR A 27 2.80 11.17 18.91
CA THR A 27 3.39 11.85 20.08
C THR A 27 4.87 12.18 19.97
N ARG A 28 5.56 11.85 18.86
CA ARG A 28 6.99 12.10 18.70
C ARG A 28 7.38 12.55 17.29
N PRO A 29 8.29 13.54 17.16
CA PRO A 29 8.96 13.80 15.87
C PRO A 29 9.81 12.60 15.46
N ALA A 30 9.84 12.31 14.15
CA ALA A 30 10.55 11.19 13.56
C ALA A 30 12.03 11.17 13.96
N SER A 31 12.46 10.13 14.64
CA SER A 31 13.88 9.88 14.92
C SER A 31 14.58 9.44 13.62
N PRO A 32 15.81 9.92 13.33
CA PRO A 32 16.51 9.53 12.12
C PRO A 32 16.84 8.04 12.12
N CYS A 33 16.59 7.38 10.98
CA CYS A 33 16.94 5.98 10.73
C CYS A 33 18.40 5.72 11.10
N SER A 34 18.64 4.70 11.92
CA SER A 34 19.94 4.26 12.38
C SER A 34 20.89 3.93 11.22
N ASN A 35 22.07 4.55 11.25
CA ASN A 35 23.18 4.30 10.33
C ASN A 35 23.75 2.90 10.52
N LEU A 36 23.61 2.03 9.52
CA LEU A 36 24.45 0.85 9.34
C LEU A 36 25.46 1.14 8.23
N PRO A 37 26.77 0.86 8.43
CA PRO A 37 27.77 1.13 7.41
C PRO A 37 27.70 0.09 6.30
N ILE A 38 27.52 0.55 5.06
CA ILE A 38 27.60 -0.30 3.86
C ILE A 38 28.93 -0.04 3.20
N THR A 39 29.79 -1.06 3.21
CA THR A 39 31.01 -1.11 2.42
C THR A 39 30.67 -1.25 0.93
N ARG A 40 31.12 -0.31 0.12
CA ARG A 40 31.00 -0.30 -1.33
C ARG A 40 32.12 -1.14 -1.95
N SER A 41 31.78 -2.12 -2.79
CA SER A 41 32.69 -2.71 -3.77
C SER A 41 32.13 -2.47 -5.18
N PRO A 42 32.93 -2.06 -6.14
CA PRO A 42 32.47 -1.87 -7.52
C PRO A 42 32.39 -3.24 -8.22
N VAL A 43 31.22 -3.61 -8.71
CA VAL A 43 31.06 -4.79 -9.57
C VAL A 43 30.86 -4.32 -11.02
N THR A 44 31.90 -4.48 -11.81
CA THR A 44 31.85 -4.33 -13.26
C THR A 44 31.96 -5.74 -13.87
N THR A 45 30.85 -6.33 -14.31
CA THR A 45 30.86 -7.45 -15.25
C THR A 45 29.59 -7.46 -16.13
N PRO A 46 29.73 -7.82 -17.44
CA PRO A 46 28.65 -7.70 -18.44
C PRO A 46 27.56 -8.76 -18.38
N GLU A 47 27.54 -9.63 -17.39
CA GLU A 47 26.57 -10.74 -17.29
C GLU A 47 25.22 -10.37 -16.65
N CYS A 48 24.97 -9.09 -16.33
CA CYS A 48 23.76 -8.62 -15.63
C CYS A 48 22.59 -8.22 -16.54
N LEU A 49 22.58 -8.55 -17.82
CA LEU A 49 21.50 -8.11 -18.73
C LEU A 49 20.17 -8.85 -18.57
N SER A 50 20.09 -9.89 -17.77
CA SER A 50 18.85 -10.68 -17.59
C SER A 50 18.10 -10.47 -16.27
N ASN A 51 18.61 -9.66 -15.34
CA ASN A 51 18.05 -9.50 -13.99
C ASN A 51 17.55 -8.07 -13.64
N VAL A 52 17.25 -7.23 -14.62
CA VAL A 52 16.96 -5.80 -14.44
C VAL A 52 15.45 -5.53 -14.43
N ILE A 53 14.64 -6.31 -13.72
CA ILE A 53 13.18 -6.04 -13.63
C ILE A 53 12.77 -5.35 -12.30
N SER A 54 13.68 -5.19 -11.34
CA SER A 54 13.40 -4.35 -10.14
C SER A 54 14.72 -3.91 -9.51
N LEU A 55 15.28 -2.79 -10.00
CA LEU A 55 16.57 -2.26 -9.55
C LEU A 55 16.55 -1.74 -8.10
N ILE A 56 15.42 -1.29 -7.62
CA ILE A 56 15.21 -1.04 -6.21
C ILE A 56 14.42 -2.24 -5.68
N PRO A 57 15.00 -3.06 -4.78
CA PRO A 57 14.26 -4.13 -4.14
C PRO A 57 12.94 -3.58 -3.60
N GLN A 58 11.87 -4.37 -3.69
CA GLN A 58 10.55 -4.05 -3.11
C GLN A 58 10.63 -3.97 -1.57
N GLN A 59 11.67 -3.34 -1.04
CA GLN A 59 11.84 -3.12 0.38
C GLN A 59 10.93 -1.98 0.79
N HIS A 60 10.05 -2.30 1.69
CA HIS A 60 9.12 -1.34 2.28
C HIS A 60 9.90 -0.24 2.99
N ILE A 61 9.53 1.01 2.73
CA ILE A 61 10.05 2.14 3.50
C ILE A 61 9.00 2.47 4.54
N GLU A 62 9.30 2.10 5.78
CA GLU A 62 8.44 2.36 6.92
C GLU A 62 8.44 3.86 7.22
N HIS A 63 7.28 4.48 7.07
CA HIS A 63 7.03 5.88 7.41
C HIS A 63 5.82 5.98 8.37
N SER A 64 5.59 7.15 8.98
CA SER A 64 4.59 7.31 10.04
C SER A 64 3.20 6.79 9.64
N SER A 65 2.65 7.25 8.51
CA SER A 65 1.34 6.80 8.03
C SER A 65 1.29 5.30 7.71
N PHE A 66 2.40 4.71 7.24
CA PHE A 66 2.51 3.27 6.98
C PHE A 66 2.44 2.47 8.29
N LEU A 67 3.19 2.91 9.31
CA LEU A 67 3.20 2.27 10.64
C LEU A 67 1.86 2.44 11.36
N GLU A 68 1.23 3.61 11.26
CA GLU A 68 -0.11 3.86 11.81
C GLU A 68 -1.17 2.94 11.17
N ALA A 69 -1.16 2.82 9.85
CA ALA A 69 -2.06 1.92 9.13
C ALA A 69 -1.83 0.46 9.53
N GLY A 70 -0.57 0.03 9.63
CA GLY A 70 -0.20 -1.30 10.13
C GLY A 70 -0.66 -1.53 11.57
N ALA A 71 -0.51 -0.53 12.44
CA ALA A 71 -1.00 -0.58 13.82
C ALA A 71 -2.53 -0.68 13.91
N ALA A 72 -3.25 0.01 13.01
CA ALA A 72 -4.70 -0.12 12.90
C ALA A 72 -5.11 -1.56 12.53
N LEU A 73 -4.45 -2.17 11.55
CA LEU A 73 -4.69 -3.57 11.18
C LEU A 73 -4.41 -4.52 12.36
N ALA A 74 -3.29 -4.35 13.06
CA ALA A 74 -2.94 -5.15 14.24
C ALA A 74 -3.97 -4.98 15.37
N SER A 75 -4.44 -3.77 15.60
CA SER A 75 -5.47 -3.47 16.61
C SER A 75 -6.77 -4.21 16.33
N ILE A 76 -7.21 -4.25 15.07
CA ILE A 76 -8.44 -4.93 14.66
C ILE A 76 -8.28 -6.43 14.82
N GLN A 77 -7.17 -7.00 14.37
CA GLN A 77 -6.87 -8.42 14.47
C GLN A 77 -6.85 -8.89 15.92
N LEU A 78 -6.15 -8.17 16.79
CA LEU A 78 -6.08 -8.49 18.22
C LEU A 78 -7.44 -8.35 18.92
N ARG A 79 -8.18 -7.25 18.63
CA ARG A 79 -9.49 -7.00 19.24
C ARG A 79 -10.50 -8.06 18.83
N ALA A 80 -10.62 -8.38 17.54
CA ALA A 80 -11.53 -9.43 17.07
C ALA A 80 -11.26 -10.77 17.74
N LYS A 81 -9.98 -11.13 17.90
CA LYS A 81 -9.58 -12.37 18.56
C LYS A 81 -9.93 -12.39 20.05
N GLN A 82 -9.81 -11.25 20.74
CA GLN A 82 -10.07 -11.15 22.17
C GLN A 82 -11.56 -11.08 22.49
N THR A 83 -12.35 -10.39 21.68
CA THR A 83 -13.75 -10.06 21.99
C THR A 83 -14.75 -10.86 21.16
N GLY A 84 -14.34 -11.46 20.04
CA GLY A 84 -15.25 -12.09 19.07
C GLY A 84 -16.17 -11.08 18.37
N GLU A 85 -15.83 -9.77 18.41
CA GLU A 85 -16.60 -8.73 17.73
C GLU A 85 -16.60 -8.90 16.21
N GLU A 86 -17.72 -8.52 15.61
CA GLU A 86 -17.91 -8.47 14.15
C GLU A 86 -17.33 -7.18 13.59
N ILE A 87 -16.03 -7.19 13.26
CA ILE A 87 -15.29 -6.01 12.82
C ILE A 87 -15.10 -6.02 11.32
N ALA A 88 -15.36 -4.89 10.69
CA ALA A 88 -14.93 -4.59 9.33
C ALA A 88 -14.18 -3.26 9.30
N PHE A 89 -13.18 -3.16 8.44
CA PHE A 89 -12.30 -2.01 8.35
C PHE A 89 -12.12 -1.57 6.90
N ILE A 90 -12.00 -0.29 6.67
CA ILE A 90 -11.77 0.27 5.34
C ILE A 90 -10.39 0.94 5.33
N LEU A 91 -9.49 0.42 4.48
CA LEU A 91 -8.20 1.02 4.18
C LEU A 91 -8.27 1.69 2.81
N THR A 92 -8.26 3.00 2.78
CA THR A 92 -8.31 3.73 1.53
C THR A 92 -7.05 4.55 1.28
N GLY A 93 -6.86 4.93 0.05
CA GLY A 93 -5.78 5.80 -0.40
C GLY A 93 -5.78 5.87 -1.92
N GLN A 94 -5.16 6.90 -2.46
CA GLN A 94 -5.02 7.06 -3.90
C GLN A 94 -4.21 5.93 -4.53
N SER A 95 -4.29 5.77 -5.84
CA SER A 95 -3.42 4.84 -6.57
C SER A 95 -1.95 5.23 -6.35
N GLY A 96 -1.08 4.25 -6.07
CA GLY A 96 0.32 4.54 -5.75
C GLY A 96 0.60 5.04 -4.32
N ALA A 97 -0.40 5.14 -3.44
CA ALA A 97 -0.19 5.50 -2.02
C ALA A 97 0.53 4.42 -1.20
N GLY A 98 0.67 3.19 -1.73
CA GLY A 98 1.35 2.10 -1.04
C GLY A 98 0.43 1.13 -0.28
N LYS A 99 -0.88 1.14 -0.54
CA LYS A 99 -1.85 0.23 0.11
C LYS A 99 -1.47 -1.24 -0.04
N SER A 100 -1.30 -1.71 -1.27
CA SER A 100 -0.97 -3.13 -1.55
C SER A 100 0.39 -3.49 -0.95
N THR A 101 1.36 -2.57 -1.00
CA THR A 101 2.67 -2.73 -0.35
C THR A 101 2.54 -2.90 1.16
N LEU A 102 1.70 -2.10 1.82
CA LEU A 102 1.40 -2.24 3.25
C LEU A 102 0.76 -3.60 3.55
N LEU A 103 -0.20 -4.02 2.73
CA LEU A 103 -0.88 -5.29 2.92
C LEU A 103 0.06 -6.48 2.72
N ASP A 104 0.94 -6.44 1.71
CA ASP A 104 1.94 -7.48 1.46
C ASP A 104 2.94 -7.55 2.63
N TRP A 105 3.45 -6.39 3.08
CA TRP A 105 4.29 -6.30 4.27
C TRP A 105 3.61 -6.87 5.52
N TYR A 106 2.30 -6.62 5.68
CA TYR A 106 1.53 -7.14 6.81
C TYR A 106 1.36 -8.66 6.74
N VAL A 107 1.10 -9.22 5.54
CA VAL A 107 1.05 -10.67 5.30
C VAL A 107 2.39 -11.33 5.60
N GLU A 108 3.50 -10.78 5.09
CA GLU A 108 4.85 -11.30 5.33
C GLU A 108 5.21 -11.37 6.81
N ARG A 109 4.73 -10.43 7.62
CA ARG A 109 4.95 -10.41 9.08
C ARG A 109 3.97 -11.27 9.87
N ASN A 110 2.99 -11.86 9.20
CA ASN A 110 2.08 -12.86 9.74
C ASN A 110 2.22 -14.19 8.96
N PRO A 111 3.40 -14.82 8.97
CA PRO A 111 3.67 -15.99 8.14
C PRO A 111 2.79 -17.18 8.52
N VAL A 112 2.64 -18.09 7.57
CA VAL A 112 1.98 -19.39 7.80
C VAL A 112 2.74 -20.17 8.87
N ILE A 113 2.02 -20.68 9.85
CA ILE A 113 2.53 -21.51 10.93
C ILE A 113 2.16 -22.95 10.62
N ARG A 114 3.17 -23.77 10.38
CA ARG A 114 2.97 -25.19 10.05
C ARG A 114 2.85 -26.02 11.32
N LEU A 115 1.65 -26.56 11.56
CA LEU A 115 1.40 -27.53 12.61
C LEU A 115 1.53 -28.96 12.06
N PRO A 116 1.66 -29.99 12.91
CA PRO A 116 1.73 -31.39 12.46
C PRO A 116 0.47 -31.88 11.73
N ASP A 117 -0.69 -31.30 12.02
CA ASP A 117 -2.01 -31.70 11.52
C ASP A 117 -2.60 -30.72 10.49
N ARG A 118 -2.11 -29.47 10.47
CA ARG A 118 -2.63 -28.41 9.59
C ARG A 118 -1.70 -27.19 9.53
N ASP A 119 -1.91 -26.37 8.51
CA ASP A 119 -1.27 -25.05 8.41
C ASP A 119 -2.22 -23.97 8.96
N LEU A 120 -1.69 -23.07 9.81
CA LEU A 120 -2.41 -21.87 10.23
C LEU A 120 -1.96 -20.69 9.35
N THR A 121 -2.92 -20.02 8.74
CA THR A 121 -2.71 -18.85 7.88
C THR A 121 -3.38 -17.62 8.50
N PRO A 122 -2.66 -16.90 9.37
CA PRO A 122 -3.29 -15.85 10.19
C PRO A 122 -3.89 -14.70 9.38
N VAL A 123 -3.27 -14.34 8.26
CA VAL A 123 -3.73 -13.25 7.38
C VAL A 123 -3.85 -13.77 5.96
N VAL A 124 -5.03 -13.61 5.38
CA VAL A 124 -5.31 -13.98 3.99
C VAL A 124 -5.62 -12.72 3.19
N LYS A 125 -4.84 -12.45 2.15
CA LYS A 125 -5.06 -11.36 1.19
C LYS A 125 -5.67 -11.92 -0.08
N VAL A 126 -6.76 -11.31 -0.53
CA VAL A 126 -7.48 -11.64 -1.75
C VAL A 126 -7.49 -10.43 -2.66
N SER A 127 -7.03 -10.56 -3.89
CA SER A 127 -7.20 -9.53 -4.90
C SER A 127 -8.61 -9.61 -5.48
N THR A 128 -9.30 -8.48 -5.55
CA THR A 128 -10.64 -8.42 -6.14
C THR A 128 -10.56 -8.66 -7.65
N PRO A 129 -11.35 -9.58 -8.21
CA PRO A 129 -11.34 -9.86 -9.65
C PRO A 129 -11.89 -8.68 -10.45
N GLU A 130 -11.39 -8.51 -11.69
CA GLU A 130 -11.88 -7.47 -12.61
C GLU A 130 -13.38 -7.61 -12.91
N ARG A 131 -13.87 -8.87 -13.04
CA ARG A 131 -15.30 -9.15 -13.11
C ARG A 131 -15.87 -9.20 -11.70
N ALA A 132 -16.21 -8.05 -11.17
CA ALA A 132 -16.66 -7.91 -9.80
C ALA A 132 -18.06 -8.52 -9.60
N ASN A 133 -18.12 -9.78 -9.22
CA ASN A 133 -19.33 -10.44 -8.72
C ASN A 133 -18.97 -11.36 -7.54
N VAL A 134 -19.98 -11.71 -6.74
CA VAL A 134 -19.77 -12.50 -5.51
C VAL A 134 -19.24 -13.90 -5.78
N ASN A 135 -19.62 -14.52 -6.92
CA ASN A 135 -19.16 -15.87 -7.24
C ASN A 135 -17.65 -15.90 -7.54
N ASP A 136 -17.18 -14.93 -8.31
CA ASP A 136 -15.77 -14.83 -8.68
C ASP A 136 -14.92 -14.40 -7.47
N LEU A 137 -15.44 -13.49 -6.61
CA LEU A 137 -14.78 -13.16 -5.34
C LEU A 137 -14.69 -14.38 -4.41
N ALA A 138 -15.74 -15.21 -4.34
CA ALA A 138 -15.70 -16.43 -3.56
C ALA A 138 -14.68 -17.44 -4.11
N GLU A 139 -14.52 -17.48 -5.44
CA GLU A 139 -13.50 -18.30 -6.09
C GLU A 139 -12.09 -17.83 -5.77
N GLU A 140 -11.80 -16.52 -5.90
CA GLU A 140 -10.51 -15.95 -5.53
C GLU A 140 -10.21 -16.12 -4.03
N THR A 141 -11.23 -16.02 -3.18
CA THR A 141 -11.09 -16.29 -1.75
C THR A 141 -10.69 -17.74 -1.48
N LEU A 142 -11.33 -18.71 -2.16
CA LEU A 142 -10.97 -20.12 -2.05
C LEU A 142 -9.56 -20.38 -2.56
N ARG A 143 -9.16 -19.75 -3.67
CA ARG A 143 -7.80 -19.85 -4.22
C ARG A 143 -6.76 -19.34 -3.23
N ALA A 144 -7.00 -18.20 -2.61
CA ALA A 144 -6.13 -17.63 -1.58
C ALA A 144 -6.05 -18.50 -0.31
N LEU A 145 -7.10 -19.27 -0.01
CA LEU A 145 -7.15 -20.23 1.10
C LEU A 145 -6.55 -21.60 0.73
N GLY A 146 -6.05 -21.77 -0.50
CA GLY A 146 -5.42 -23.03 -0.94
C GLY A 146 -6.40 -24.15 -1.30
N ASP A 147 -7.66 -23.83 -1.60
CA ASP A 147 -8.64 -24.82 -2.05
C ASP A 147 -8.23 -25.43 -3.41
N VAL A 148 -8.28 -26.75 -3.51
CA VAL A 148 -7.83 -27.50 -4.70
C VAL A 148 -8.73 -27.33 -5.93
N ALA A 149 -9.99 -26.93 -5.71
CA ALA A 149 -10.98 -26.77 -6.78
C ALA A 149 -11.82 -25.49 -6.57
N PRO A 150 -11.19 -24.28 -6.58
CA PRO A 150 -11.87 -23.04 -6.21
C PRO A 150 -13.05 -22.69 -7.11
N HIS A 151 -12.98 -23.08 -8.40
CA HIS A 151 -14.05 -22.87 -9.38
C HIS A 151 -15.26 -23.78 -9.20
N ALA A 152 -15.12 -24.91 -8.47
CA ALA A 152 -16.18 -25.94 -8.38
C ALA A 152 -17.33 -25.51 -7.46
N GLY A 153 -18.54 -25.78 -7.92
CA GLY A 153 -19.77 -25.61 -7.15
C GLY A 153 -20.44 -24.24 -7.29
N LYS A 154 -21.68 -24.18 -6.82
CA LYS A 154 -22.47 -22.95 -6.80
C LYS A 154 -21.99 -22.00 -5.67
N LYS A 155 -22.34 -20.71 -5.75
CA LYS A 155 -22.03 -19.66 -4.76
C LYS A 155 -22.23 -20.12 -3.30
N SER A 156 -23.33 -20.83 -2.98
CA SER A 156 -23.61 -21.32 -1.63
C SER A 156 -22.59 -22.36 -1.16
N ALA A 157 -22.22 -23.30 -2.04
CA ALA A 157 -21.23 -24.33 -1.74
C ALA A 157 -19.82 -23.70 -1.56
N LYS A 158 -19.42 -22.75 -2.42
CA LYS A 158 -18.18 -21.99 -2.28
C LYS A 158 -18.14 -21.24 -0.95
N THR A 159 -19.24 -20.55 -0.61
CA THR A 159 -19.35 -19.81 0.67
C THR A 159 -19.22 -20.73 1.90
N HIS A 160 -19.81 -21.94 1.83
CA HIS A 160 -19.67 -22.91 2.91
C HIS A 160 -18.21 -23.37 3.07
N ARG A 161 -17.53 -23.69 1.97
CA ARG A 161 -16.10 -24.06 2.00
C ARG A 161 -15.22 -22.95 2.53
N ILE A 162 -15.47 -21.70 2.12
CA ILE A 162 -14.75 -20.54 2.64
C ILE A 162 -14.87 -20.45 4.17
N ARG A 163 -16.11 -20.54 4.69
CA ARG A 163 -16.33 -20.48 6.15
C ARG A 163 -15.57 -21.57 6.88
N LYS A 164 -15.60 -22.80 6.35
CA LYS A 164 -14.88 -23.91 6.93
C LYS A 164 -13.36 -23.67 6.87
N ALA A 165 -12.83 -23.29 5.70
CA ALA A 165 -11.40 -23.04 5.52
C ALA A 165 -10.86 -21.89 6.40
N LEU A 166 -11.63 -20.79 6.56
CA LEU A 166 -11.26 -19.69 7.44
C LEU A 166 -11.08 -20.15 8.90
N VAL A 167 -11.97 -21.03 9.38
CA VAL A 167 -11.90 -21.58 10.74
C VAL A 167 -10.79 -22.62 10.85
N ASP A 168 -10.72 -23.57 9.93
CA ASP A 168 -9.77 -24.69 9.96
C ASP A 168 -8.31 -24.19 9.84
N SER A 169 -8.07 -23.17 9.00
CA SER A 169 -6.75 -22.53 8.83
C SER A 169 -6.47 -21.44 9.87
N GLY A 170 -7.34 -21.24 10.85
CA GLY A 170 -7.14 -20.26 11.91
C GLY A 170 -6.91 -18.83 11.41
N VAL A 171 -7.66 -18.42 10.38
CA VAL A 171 -7.54 -17.07 9.82
C VAL A 171 -8.03 -16.04 10.83
N GLU A 172 -7.21 -15.03 11.08
CA GLU A 172 -7.48 -13.96 12.04
C GLU A 172 -7.75 -12.62 11.36
N LEU A 173 -7.44 -12.49 10.07
CA LEU A 173 -7.72 -11.31 9.25
C LEU A 173 -7.90 -11.70 7.79
N LEU A 174 -9.03 -11.33 7.18
CA LEU A 174 -9.29 -11.49 5.76
C LEU A 174 -9.28 -10.13 5.08
N VAL A 175 -8.41 -9.95 4.07
CA VAL A 175 -8.20 -8.68 3.38
C VAL A 175 -8.63 -8.81 1.93
N PHE A 176 -9.46 -7.88 1.45
CA PHE A 176 -9.82 -7.70 0.06
C PHE A 176 -9.16 -6.44 -0.50
N ASP A 177 -8.20 -6.62 -1.40
CA ASP A 177 -7.51 -5.52 -2.08
C ASP A 177 -8.21 -5.16 -3.40
N GLU A 178 -8.05 -3.92 -3.87
CA GLU A 178 -8.66 -3.38 -5.09
C GLU A 178 -10.20 -3.42 -5.09
N PHE A 179 -10.82 -3.24 -3.92
CA PHE A 179 -12.27 -3.43 -3.74
C PHE A 179 -13.14 -2.43 -4.52
N GLN A 180 -12.59 -1.33 -5.01
CA GLN A 180 -13.31 -0.37 -5.85
C GLN A 180 -13.94 -0.99 -7.11
N GLN A 181 -13.45 -2.13 -7.57
CA GLN A 181 -14.02 -2.87 -8.69
C GLN A 181 -15.53 -3.14 -8.49
N PHE A 182 -15.94 -3.45 -7.26
CA PHE A 182 -17.36 -3.65 -6.96
C PHE A 182 -18.20 -2.38 -7.03
N ILE A 183 -17.62 -1.24 -6.74
CA ILE A 183 -18.30 0.07 -6.77
C ILE A 183 -18.51 0.49 -8.22
N GLU A 184 -17.50 0.29 -9.07
CA GLU A 184 -17.54 0.58 -10.49
C GLU A 184 -18.59 -0.23 -11.24
N HIS A 185 -18.89 -1.46 -10.78
CA HIS A 185 -19.94 -2.31 -11.36
C HIS A 185 -21.36 -1.96 -10.89
N GLY A 186 -21.51 -0.90 -10.12
CA GLY A 186 -22.78 -0.31 -9.75
C GLY A 186 -23.42 -0.82 -8.45
N PRO A 187 -24.50 -0.15 -8.01
CA PRO A 187 -25.06 -0.30 -6.67
C PRO A 187 -25.63 -1.69 -6.38
N LYS A 188 -26.16 -2.39 -7.37
CA LYS A 188 -26.70 -3.75 -7.19
C LYS A 188 -25.59 -4.73 -6.83
N THR A 189 -24.49 -4.71 -7.58
CA THR A 189 -23.32 -5.55 -7.33
C THR A 189 -22.70 -5.25 -5.99
N LEU A 190 -22.58 -3.96 -5.65
CA LEU A 190 -22.07 -3.51 -4.36
C LEU A 190 -22.94 -4.00 -3.20
N LEU A 191 -24.26 -3.95 -3.32
CA LEU A 191 -25.18 -4.46 -2.29
C LEU A 191 -25.06 -5.97 -2.12
N GLU A 192 -24.95 -6.73 -3.21
CA GLU A 192 -24.81 -8.19 -3.17
C GLU A 192 -23.51 -8.61 -2.46
N VAL A 193 -22.38 -8.01 -2.82
CA VAL A 193 -21.09 -8.33 -2.18
C VAL A 193 -21.08 -7.92 -0.72
N THR A 194 -21.64 -6.77 -0.42
CA THR A 194 -21.72 -6.26 0.95
C THR A 194 -22.54 -7.18 1.86
N ASN A 195 -23.66 -7.69 1.38
CA ASN A 195 -24.46 -8.67 2.11
C ASN A 195 -23.72 -10.00 2.29
N TRP A 196 -22.94 -10.42 1.29
CA TRP A 196 -22.12 -11.63 1.39
C TRP A 196 -21.01 -11.46 2.43
N LEU A 197 -20.28 -10.35 2.43
CA LEU A 197 -19.25 -10.02 3.44
C LEU A 197 -19.83 -9.99 4.85
N LYS A 198 -20.99 -9.34 5.04
CA LYS A 198 -21.71 -9.34 6.30
C LYS A 198 -21.98 -10.76 6.80
N ASN A 199 -22.45 -11.65 5.93
CA ASN A 199 -22.72 -13.05 6.28
C ASN A 199 -21.42 -13.81 6.63
N LEU A 200 -20.31 -13.52 5.99
CA LEU A 200 -19.02 -14.11 6.36
C LEU A 200 -18.60 -13.67 7.77
N ILE A 201 -18.59 -12.37 8.06
CA ILE A 201 -18.20 -11.83 9.36
C ILE A 201 -19.05 -12.45 10.49
N ILE A 202 -20.39 -12.47 10.34
CA ILE A 202 -21.30 -13.00 11.34
C ILE A 202 -21.00 -14.47 11.66
N ASN A 203 -20.75 -15.28 10.64
CA ASN A 203 -20.62 -16.74 10.81
C ASN A 203 -19.20 -17.19 11.21
N THR A 204 -18.17 -16.41 10.91
CA THR A 204 -16.78 -16.80 11.16
C THR A 204 -16.12 -16.01 12.27
N LYS A 205 -16.68 -14.81 12.59
CA LYS A 205 -16.06 -13.81 13.47
C LYS A 205 -14.67 -13.34 13.02
N VAL A 206 -14.26 -13.70 11.80
CA VAL A 206 -13.03 -13.22 11.20
C VAL A 206 -13.23 -11.77 10.76
N PRO A 207 -12.41 -10.82 11.22
CA PRO A 207 -12.50 -9.44 10.78
C PRO A 207 -12.13 -9.32 9.31
N ILE A 208 -12.82 -8.41 8.61
CA ILE A 208 -12.62 -8.15 7.19
C ILE A 208 -12.06 -6.75 6.99
N VAL A 209 -11.00 -6.66 6.19
CA VAL A 209 -10.43 -5.41 5.69
C VAL A 209 -10.78 -5.26 4.22
N ILE A 210 -11.32 -4.11 3.86
CA ILE A 210 -11.54 -3.70 2.48
C ILE A 210 -10.51 -2.63 2.16
N ALA A 211 -9.66 -2.88 1.17
CA ALA A 211 -8.66 -1.92 0.70
C ALA A 211 -8.95 -1.47 -0.73
N GLY A 212 -8.75 -0.19 -1.02
CA GLY A 212 -8.94 0.34 -2.35
C GLY A 212 -8.91 1.87 -2.43
N LEU A 213 -9.48 2.40 -3.50
CA LEU A 213 -9.60 3.85 -3.71
C LEU A 213 -10.55 4.50 -2.68
N PRO A 214 -10.49 5.83 -2.48
CA PRO A 214 -11.32 6.53 -1.50
C PRO A 214 -12.82 6.25 -1.64
N LYS A 215 -13.32 6.01 -2.85
CA LYS A 215 -14.72 5.62 -3.09
C LYS A 215 -15.14 4.33 -2.36
N CYS A 216 -14.23 3.49 -1.89
CA CYS A 216 -14.57 2.32 -1.06
C CYS A 216 -15.30 2.69 0.23
N THR A 217 -15.23 3.95 0.68
CA THR A 217 -16.00 4.44 1.83
C THR A 217 -17.52 4.43 1.60
N GLU A 218 -17.98 4.42 0.34
CA GLU A 218 -19.40 4.35 -0.02
C GLU A 218 -20.08 3.08 0.54
N ILE A 219 -19.31 2.01 0.75
CA ILE A 219 -19.85 0.77 1.34
C ILE A 219 -20.45 1.01 2.73
N ALA A 220 -19.87 1.91 3.51
CA ALA A 220 -20.37 2.27 4.84
C ALA A 220 -21.66 3.11 4.74
N ALA A 221 -21.92 3.76 3.62
CA ALA A 221 -23.10 4.59 3.40
C ALA A 221 -24.34 3.79 2.96
N LEU A 222 -24.17 2.54 2.50
CA LEU A 222 -25.27 1.73 1.94
C LEU A 222 -26.43 1.52 2.91
N ASN A 223 -26.14 1.28 4.19
CA ASN A 223 -27.16 1.14 5.22
C ASN A 223 -26.56 1.24 6.63
N ILE A 224 -27.44 1.40 7.65
CA ILE A 224 -27.06 1.57 9.06
C ILE A 224 -26.28 0.37 9.60
N GLN A 225 -26.60 -0.86 9.16
CA GLN A 225 -25.92 -2.07 9.64
C GLN A 225 -24.46 -2.12 9.12
N MET A 226 -24.24 -1.69 7.88
CA MET A 226 -22.90 -1.60 7.30
C MET A 226 -22.09 -0.48 7.95
N ARG A 227 -22.70 0.69 8.16
CA ARG A 227 -22.04 1.81 8.85
C ARG A 227 -21.53 1.42 10.24
N ARG A 228 -22.29 0.62 10.99
CA ARG A 228 -21.85 0.14 12.32
C ARG A 228 -20.67 -0.83 12.26
N ARG A 229 -20.59 -1.70 11.23
CA ARG A 229 -19.50 -2.66 11.06
C ARG A 229 -18.26 -2.03 10.47
N PHE A 230 -18.44 -1.18 9.45
CA PHE A 230 -17.36 -0.43 8.80
C PHE A 230 -17.15 0.95 9.46
N SER A 231 -17.24 1.00 10.79
CA SER A 231 -17.07 2.24 11.55
C SER A 231 -15.61 2.69 11.63
N GLN A 232 -14.66 1.79 11.39
CA GLN A 232 -13.25 2.09 11.44
C GLN A 232 -12.69 2.20 10.03
N GLN A 233 -12.04 3.32 9.78
CA GLN A 233 -11.47 3.65 8.48
C GLN A 233 -10.09 4.26 8.67
N TYR A 234 -9.18 3.98 7.76
CA TYR A 234 -7.89 4.65 7.65
C TYR A 234 -7.65 5.09 6.22
N TYR A 235 -7.27 6.34 6.07
CA TYR A 235 -6.88 6.89 4.79
C TYR A 235 -5.37 7.05 4.73
N LEU A 236 -4.72 6.31 3.83
CA LEU A 236 -3.28 6.40 3.59
C LEU A 236 -3.01 7.66 2.76
N LYS A 237 -2.63 8.72 3.46
CA LYS A 237 -2.44 10.05 2.86
C LYS A 237 -1.17 10.12 2.01
N PRO A 238 -1.20 10.84 0.88
CA PRO A 238 0.02 11.23 0.19
C PRO A 238 0.84 12.20 1.06
N PHE A 239 2.13 12.26 0.80
CA PHE A 239 3.00 13.26 1.46
C PHE A 239 2.65 14.67 0.97
N ALA A 240 2.68 15.63 1.90
CA ALA A 240 2.34 17.02 1.62
C ALA A 240 3.34 17.99 2.27
N LEU A 241 3.43 19.21 1.76
CA LEU A 241 4.23 20.29 2.36
C LEU A 241 3.48 21.04 3.49
N THR A 242 2.47 20.42 4.07
CA THR A 242 1.59 21.09 5.06
C THR A 242 2.27 21.39 6.39
N SER A 243 3.32 20.62 6.74
CA SER A 243 4.13 20.87 7.93
C SER A 243 5.60 20.62 7.66
N GLY A 244 6.48 21.30 8.40
CA GLY A 244 7.92 21.05 8.32
C GLY A 244 8.31 19.62 8.68
N GLU A 245 7.54 18.97 9.55
CA GLU A 245 7.75 17.58 9.96
C GLU A 245 7.44 16.61 8.81
N SER A 246 6.32 16.77 8.10
CA SER A 246 5.96 15.96 6.95
C SER A 246 7.00 16.05 5.83
N PHE A 247 7.51 17.25 5.56
CA PHE A 247 8.57 17.41 4.56
C PHE A 247 9.90 16.82 5.00
N THR A 248 10.23 16.88 6.29
CA THR A 248 11.44 16.25 6.84
C THR A 248 11.35 14.72 6.73
N GLU A 249 10.20 14.14 7.03
CA GLU A 249 9.96 12.70 6.85
C GLU A 249 10.06 12.31 5.38
N PHE A 250 9.45 13.06 4.47
CA PHE A 250 9.54 12.84 3.04
C PHE A 250 10.99 12.85 2.54
N ARG A 251 11.81 13.81 3.00
CA ARG A 251 13.24 13.85 2.70
C ARG A 251 13.99 12.64 3.26
N SER A 252 13.61 12.13 4.42
CA SER A 252 14.21 10.91 4.97
C SER A 252 13.92 9.68 4.11
N ILE A 253 12.73 9.59 3.56
CA ILE A 253 12.34 8.54 2.59
C ILE A 253 13.17 8.66 1.32
N LEU A 254 13.31 9.88 0.75
CA LEU A 254 14.14 10.10 -0.43
C LEU A 254 15.63 9.80 -0.16
N LYS A 255 16.11 10.03 1.06
CA LYS A 255 17.46 9.62 1.47
C LYS A 255 17.60 8.10 1.46
N ALA A 256 16.60 7.37 1.94
CA ALA A 256 16.59 5.90 1.88
C ALA A 256 16.59 5.38 0.43
N PHE A 257 15.81 5.99 -0.47
CA PHE A 257 15.85 5.68 -1.89
C PHE A 257 17.22 5.97 -2.50
N HIS A 258 17.79 7.15 -2.22
CA HIS A 258 19.12 7.52 -2.71
C HIS A 258 20.20 6.51 -2.29
N GLN A 259 20.18 6.05 -1.04
CA GLN A 259 21.12 5.06 -0.52
C GLN A 259 20.99 3.67 -1.17
N LYS A 260 19.77 3.32 -1.61
CA LYS A 260 19.48 2.04 -2.27
C LYS A 260 19.68 2.08 -3.79
N THR A 261 19.82 3.27 -4.36
CA THR A 261 20.05 3.45 -5.80
C THR A 261 21.42 2.90 -6.18
N PRO A 262 21.52 1.95 -7.15
CA PRO A 262 22.78 1.27 -7.49
C PRO A 262 23.73 2.13 -8.34
N PHE A 263 23.25 3.26 -8.86
CA PHE A 263 24.01 4.17 -9.70
C PHE A 263 24.43 5.43 -8.97
N PRO A 264 25.55 6.07 -9.33
CA PRO A 264 25.85 7.42 -8.87
C PRO A 264 24.68 8.35 -9.17
N SER A 265 24.26 9.14 -8.20
CA SER A 265 23.11 10.01 -8.36
C SER A 265 23.27 11.31 -7.56
N ILE A 266 22.57 12.36 -8.00
CA ILE A 266 22.37 13.55 -7.17
C ILE A 266 21.66 13.17 -5.86
N GLU A 267 21.86 13.93 -4.83
CA GLU A 267 21.19 13.69 -3.54
C GLU A 267 19.68 13.99 -3.64
N PHE A 268 18.86 12.93 -3.68
CA PHE A 268 17.40 13.05 -3.81
C PHE A 268 16.75 13.80 -2.65
N HIS A 269 17.37 13.75 -1.46
CA HIS A 269 16.87 14.35 -0.22
C HIS A 269 17.24 15.83 -0.02
N ARG A 270 18.01 16.43 -0.93
CA ARG A 270 18.24 17.90 -0.89
C ARG A 270 16.91 18.64 -1.02
N PRO A 271 16.70 19.75 -0.29
CA PRO A 271 15.42 20.44 -0.28
C PRO A 271 14.85 20.76 -1.66
N ASP A 272 15.70 21.26 -2.58
CA ASP A 272 15.28 21.55 -3.96
C ASP A 272 14.87 20.29 -4.73
N THR A 273 15.71 19.25 -4.69
CA THR A 273 15.43 17.97 -5.37
C THR A 273 14.19 17.29 -4.76
N ALA A 274 14.05 17.33 -3.44
CA ALA A 274 12.90 16.77 -2.75
C ALA A 274 11.59 17.47 -3.13
N LYS A 275 11.59 18.80 -3.27
CA LYS A 275 10.43 19.55 -3.79
C LYS A 275 10.07 19.11 -5.20
N ARG A 276 11.05 18.85 -6.08
CA ARG A 276 10.82 18.35 -7.44
C ARG A 276 10.18 16.96 -7.44
N PHE A 277 10.67 16.05 -6.61
CA PHE A 277 10.06 14.72 -6.42
C PHE A 277 8.64 14.82 -5.89
N LEU A 278 8.38 15.70 -4.91
CA LEU A 278 7.05 15.88 -4.37
C LEU A 278 6.07 16.37 -5.45
N MET A 279 6.50 17.30 -6.29
CA MET A 279 5.72 17.79 -7.44
C MET A 279 5.49 16.73 -8.50
N ALA A 280 6.52 15.93 -8.81
CA ALA A 280 6.46 14.88 -9.82
C ALA A 280 5.56 13.71 -9.38
N SER A 281 5.33 13.54 -8.09
CA SER A 281 4.60 12.41 -7.53
C SER A 281 3.31 12.78 -6.81
N GLU A 282 3.04 14.06 -6.60
CA GLU A 282 2.00 14.54 -5.67
C GLU A 282 2.07 13.85 -4.29
N GLY A 283 3.28 13.54 -3.85
CA GLY A 283 3.52 12.87 -2.58
C GLY A 283 3.22 11.37 -2.57
N LEU A 284 2.98 10.74 -3.72
CA LEU A 284 2.69 9.32 -3.81
C LEU A 284 3.96 8.52 -4.07
N LEU A 285 4.27 7.61 -3.16
CA LEU A 285 5.50 6.80 -3.20
C LEU A 285 5.61 5.94 -4.46
N GLY A 286 4.50 5.45 -5.00
CA GLY A 286 4.49 4.67 -6.23
C GLY A 286 5.08 5.41 -7.43
N TYR A 287 4.77 6.71 -7.57
CA TYR A 287 5.33 7.53 -8.64
C TYR A 287 6.80 7.88 -8.42
N ILE A 288 7.21 8.07 -7.15
CA ILE A 288 8.62 8.26 -6.79
C ILE A 288 9.43 7.04 -7.18
N THR A 289 8.99 5.86 -6.76
CA THR A 289 9.64 4.58 -7.06
C THR A 289 9.74 4.36 -8.57
N LYS A 290 8.64 4.62 -9.30
CA LYS A 290 8.60 4.47 -10.76
C LYS A 290 9.55 5.44 -11.46
N THR A 291 9.63 6.70 -11.00
CA THR A 291 10.57 7.70 -11.54
C THR A 291 12.02 7.30 -11.30
N ILE A 292 12.35 6.84 -10.08
CA ILE A 292 13.73 6.45 -9.74
C ILE A 292 14.13 5.17 -10.49
N ASN A 293 13.25 4.18 -10.59
CA ASN A 293 13.51 2.95 -11.36
C ASN A 293 13.73 3.27 -12.85
N GLY A 294 12.90 4.12 -13.45
CA GLY A 294 13.09 4.58 -14.82
C GLY A 294 14.39 5.36 -15.00
N ALA A 295 14.79 6.18 -14.03
CA ALA A 295 16.07 6.88 -14.06
C ALA A 295 17.26 5.90 -13.95
N CYS A 296 17.14 4.85 -13.15
CA CYS A 296 18.16 3.78 -13.08
C CYS A 296 18.29 3.04 -14.41
N GLU A 297 17.17 2.73 -15.07
CA GLU A 297 17.15 2.07 -16.38
C GLU A 297 17.85 2.93 -17.44
N ILE A 298 17.52 4.22 -17.52
CA ILE A 298 18.18 5.15 -18.45
C ILE A 298 19.67 5.27 -18.14
N ALA A 299 20.03 5.44 -16.86
CA ALA A 299 21.42 5.58 -16.44
C ALA A 299 22.26 4.33 -16.78
N GLN A 300 21.66 3.14 -16.66
CA GLN A 300 22.30 1.88 -17.05
C GLN A 300 22.57 1.81 -18.55
N LEU A 301 21.59 2.19 -19.38
CA LEU A 301 21.72 2.16 -20.83
C LEU A 301 22.78 3.15 -21.35
N GLU A 302 22.93 4.29 -20.70
CA GLU A 302 23.83 5.36 -21.14
C GLU A 302 25.19 5.37 -20.42
N GLY A 303 25.35 4.54 -19.38
CA GLY A 303 26.56 4.55 -18.55
C GLY A 303 26.74 5.87 -17.80
N ALA A 304 25.64 6.54 -17.45
CA ALA A 304 25.60 7.89 -16.88
C ALA A 304 25.22 7.88 -15.38
N GLN A 305 25.52 8.98 -14.70
CA GLN A 305 24.98 9.21 -13.36
C GLN A 305 23.55 9.77 -13.43
N ILE A 306 22.72 9.48 -12.42
CA ILE A 306 21.37 10.03 -12.32
C ILE A 306 21.43 11.49 -11.89
N ASP A 307 21.13 12.38 -12.82
CA ASP A 307 21.04 13.83 -12.64
C ASP A 307 19.63 14.35 -12.95
N LEU A 308 19.41 15.67 -12.90
CA LEU A 308 18.09 16.25 -13.21
C LEU A 308 17.62 15.97 -14.66
N PRO A 309 18.46 16.05 -15.70
CA PRO A 309 18.10 15.64 -17.05
C PRO A 309 17.60 14.20 -17.17
N ILE A 310 18.28 13.24 -16.53
CA ILE A 310 17.86 11.83 -16.52
C ILE A 310 16.54 11.64 -15.75
N LEU A 311 16.38 12.29 -14.59
CA LEU A 311 15.11 12.29 -13.86
C LEU A 311 13.97 12.91 -14.68
N ALA A 312 14.25 13.96 -15.44
CA ALA A 312 13.26 14.60 -16.31
C ALA A 312 12.81 13.67 -17.45
N ARG A 313 13.72 12.90 -18.01
CA ARG A 313 13.42 11.88 -19.04
C ARG A 313 12.65 10.73 -18.43
N ALA A 314 13.07 10.23 -17.29
CA ALA A 314 12.37 9.17 -16.57
C ALA A 314 10.92 9.58 -16.22
N PHE A 315 10.71 10.80 -15.75
CA PHE A 315 9.37 11.32 -15.50
C PHE A 315 8.53 11.35 -16.79
N LYS A 316 9.11 11.83 -17.92
CA LYS A 316 8.43 11.86 -19.20
C LYS A 316 8.12 10.46 -19.73
N GLU A 317 9.08 9.53 -19.68
CA GLU A 317 8.92 8.21 -20.31
C GLU A 317 8.02 7.27 -19.48
N PHE A 318 8.12 7.32 -18.15
CA PHE A 318 7.48 6.35 -17.28
C PHE A 318 6.25 6.87 -16.52
N ILE A 319 6.07 8.20 -16.43
CA ILE A 319 4.97 8.80 -15.68
C ILE A 319 4.03 9.56 -16.61
N TRP A 320 4.54 10.56 -17.34
CA TRP A 320 3.72 11.42 -18.20
C TRP A 320 4.34 11.63 -19.58
N PRO A 321 4.06 10.73 -20.54
CA PRO A 321 4.70 10.77 -21.87
C PRO A 321 4.49 12.06 -22.66
N THR A 322 3.38 12.72 -22.45
CA THR A 322 3.02 13.97 -23.14
C THR A 322 3.31 15.24 -22.35
N VAL A 323 4.08 15.13 -21.25
CA VAL A 323 4.35 16.28 -20.37
C VAL A 323 5.00 17.43 -21.14
N PRO A 324 4.41 18.66 -21.09
CA PRO A 324 5.08 19.84 -21.59
C PRO A 324 6.36 20.14 -20.80
N LYS A 325 7.40 20.66 -21.49
CA LYS A 325 8.68 20.97 -20.81
C LYS A 325 8.50 21.89 -19.59
N GLN A 326 7.57 22.82 -19.65
CA GLN A 326 7.26 23.78 -18.59
C GLN A 326 6.59 23.14 -17.36
N LEU A 327 6.00 21.95 -17.51
CA LEU A 327 5.33 21.20 -16.44
C LEU A 327 6.17 20.03 -15.92
N ASN A 328 7.35 19.79 -16.50
CA ASN A 328 8.27 18.77 -16.00
C ASN A 328 9.04 19.29 -14.77
N PRO A 329 8.82 18.76 -13.56
CA PRO A 329 9.42 19.29 -12.32
C PRO A 329 10.95 19.29 -12.31
N PHE A 330 11.57 18.43 -13.10
CA PHE A 330 13.03 18.28 -13.15
C PHE A 330 13.70 19.18 -14.18
N LEU A 331 12.94 19.81 -15.11
CA LEU A 331 13.45 20.73 -16.12
C LEU A 331 13.35 22.20 -15.75
N ILE A 332 12.42 22.56 -14.89
CA ILE A 332 12.18 23.97 -14.54
C ILE A 332 13.26 24.51 -13.59
N PRO A 333 13.68 25.78 -13.78
CA PRO A 333 14.72 26.40 -12.91
C PRO A 333 14.31 26.47 -11.46
N ASN A 334 13.11 26.93 -11.17
CA ASN A 334 12.55 27.02 -9.83
C ASN A 334 11.30 26.16 -9.68
N PRO A 335 11.29 25.11 -8.82
CA PRO A 335 10.12 24.28 -8.60
C PRO A 335 8.89 25.03 -8.08
N GLU A 336 9.05 26.16 -7.39
CA GLU A 336 7.92 26.96 -6.92
C GLU A 336 7.09 27.58 -8.06
N GLN A 337 7.68 27.74 -9.25
CA GLN A 337 6.95 28.20 -10.43
C GLN A 337 5.91 27.20 -10.94
N LEU A 338 6.07 25.90 -10.69
CA LEU A 338 5.05 24.90 -11.03
C LEU A 338 3.75 25.12 -10.30
N ARG A 339 3.78 25.66 -9.10
CA ARG A 339 2.58 25.94 -8.31
C ARG A 339 1.63 26.89 -9.07
N SER A 340 2.16 27.89 -9.76
CA SER A 340 1.35 28.83 -10.58
C SER A 340 0.88 28.25 -11.92
N LEU A 341 1.49 27.14 -12.37
CA LEU A 341 1.15 26.45 -13.61
C LEU A 341 0.20 25.27 -13.38
N ARG A 342 -0.04 24.90 -12.13
CA ARG A 342 -0.99 23.87 -11.73
C ARG A 342 -2.40 24.29 -12.16
N GLY A 343 -3.16 23.37 -12.75
CA GLY A 343 -4.46 23.70 -13.36
C GLY A 343 -4.41 23.93 -14.87
N LYS A 344 -3.24 23.75 -15.51
CA LYS A 344 -3.08 23.86 -16.97
C LYS A 344 -2.80 22.51 -17.64
N GLY A 345 -3.65 21.50 -17.41
CA GLY A 345 -3.46 20.13 -17.87
C GLY A 345 -2.64 19.32 -16.88
N GLU A 346 -3.16 19.14 -15.69
CA GLU A 346 -2.50 18.43 -14.60
C GLU A 346 -2.52 16.93 -14.83
N LEU A 347 -1.43 16.25 -14.47
CA LEU A 347 -1.28 14.79 -14.55
C LEU A 347 -2.37 14.03 -13.76
N PHE A 348 -2.92 14.66 -12.74
CA PHE A 348 -3.81 14.07 -11.75
C PHE A 348 -5.19 14.74 -11.69
N GLU A 349 -5.62 15.41 -12.76
CA GLU A 349 -6.94 16.06 -12.84
C GLU A 349 -8.12 15.09 -12.65
N ASP A 350 -7.98 13.86 -13.16
CA ASP A 350 -9.03 12.82 -13.14
C ASP A 350 -9.02 11.96 -11.86
N TRP A 351 -8.23 12.32 -10.86
CA TRP A 351 -8.27 11.58 -9.62
C TRP A 351 -9.56 11.86 -8.87
N ASP A 352 -10.29 10.78 -8.55
CA ASP A 352 -11.49 10.81 -7.71
C ASP A 352 -11.22 11.61 -6.41
N ARG A 353 -11.37 12.93 -6.51
CA ARG A 353 -11.36 13.83 -5.36
C ARG A 353 -12.63 13.54 -4.59
N THR A 354 -12.52 12.79 -3.51
CA THR A 354 -13.63 12.64 -2.57
C THR A 354 -14.01 14.04 -2.07
N PRO A 355 -15.25 14.48 -2.22
CA PRO A 355 -15.70 15.76 -1.68
C PRO A 355 -15.36 15.86 -0.19
N GLY A 356 -14.60 16.87 0.21
CA GLY A 356 -14.12 17.05 1.59
C GLY A 356 -12.66 16.68 1.86
N MET A 357 -11.91 16.16 0.88
CA MET A 357 -10.46 15.94 1.01
C MET A 357 -9.63 17.01 0.30
N GLU A 358 -10.08 18.25 0.33
CA GLU A 358 -9.36 19.42 -0.21
C GLU A 358 -8.24 19.90 0.72
N GLU A 359 -7.44 19.03 1.27
CA GLU A 359 -6.13 19.44 1.69
C GLU A 359 -5.21 19.35 0.47
N SER A 360 -5.06 20.47 -0.23
CA SER A 360 -4.05 20.59 -1.29
C SER A 360 -2.70 20.16 -0.71
N VAL A 361 -1.96 19.39 -1.47
CA VAL A 361 -0.55 19.00 -1.15
C VAL A 361 0.30 20.24 -0.84
N TRP A 362 -0.23 21.41 -1.15
CA TRP A 362 0.37 22.73 -0.99
C TRP A 362 -0.43 23.56 0.00
N PRO A 363 0.21 24.21 1.01
CA PRO A 363 -0.45 25.25 1.79
C PRO A 363 -0.87 26.38 0.85
N GLN A 364 -2.10 26.89 1.05
CA GLN A 364 -2.59 28.06 0.31
C GLN A 364 -1.73 29.28 0.51
#